data_666d454b8c3010ae6f028d2d80a262d4
#
_entry.id   666d454b8c3010ae6f028d2d80a262d4
#
_cell.length_a   1.000
_cell.length_b   1.000
_cell.length_c   1.000
_cell.angle_alpha   90.00
_cell.angle_beta   90.00
_cell.angle_gamma   90.00
#
_symmetry.space_group_name_H-M   'P 1'
#
loop_
_entity.id
_entity.type
_entity.pdbx_description
1 polymer ?
#
loop_
_entity_poly.entity_id
_entity_poly.type
_entity_poly.pdbx_seq_one_letter_code
_entity_poly.pdbx_strand_id
1 'polypeptide(L)'
;MNKKVKFTNVEQSTFYVTVRKRVDAYFTDNNISIHANPAMWFKTIFFMTGMSAIYLMILFAGFNAGITLVLCALLGMFGAFVGFNVCHDAIHKAYSSNGKVNQFFSFIFNLIGASPYVWNICHNIVHHTYTNIAGHDEDIDVAPGLIRFSEAETVNKVQSYQHYYAFVLYSFAMLSWVFRKDYKKFFQKKIGEHVANHPRIEYFKLFFYKGIYYFLFIALPLLVMDISWWQFIIGFLVMQFAQGLVLGLVFQLAHVVEGTSFPFPNGEGNIEEAWAVHQMQTTANFGVDCKITSFLCGGLNRQVEHHLFPKICHIHYPAIGAIVKQTAIEFNIEYIESSSFGTALVSHYKTLKRLGKETYNETPYINRPGQLMNRPAMIYIKK
;
A
#
# COMPACT_ATOMS: atom_id res chain seq x y z
N MET A 1 23.50 -17.51 8.13
CA MET A 1 22.12 -17.81 7.67
C MET A 1 21.20 -16.91 8.45
N ASN A 2 20.49 -15.99 7.80
CA ASN A 2 19.46 -15.21 8.51
C ASN A 2 18.39 -16.20 8.96
N LYS A 3 18.11 -16.25 10.27
CA LYS A 3 17.01 -17.05 10.81
C LYS A 3 15.69 -16.45 10.33
N LYS A 4 14.73 -17.29 9.99
CA LYS A 4 13.37 -16.83 9.60
C LYS A 4 12.73 -16.08 10.76
N VAL A 5 12.19 -14.89 10.51
CA VAL A 5 11.49 -14.09 11.52
C VAL A 5 10.25 -14.83 12.04
N LYS A 6 10.07 -14.86 13.36
CA LYS A 6 8.93 -15.49 14.03
C LYS A 6 8.32 -14.52 15.04
N PHE A 7 7.01 -14.56 15.17
CA PHE A 7 6.24 -13.87 16.20
C PHE A 7 6.04 -14.84 17.37
N THR A 8 6.47 -14.48 18.57
CA THR A 8 6.62 -15.46 19.65
C THR A 8 5.62 -15.31 20.80
N ASN A 9 4.91 -14.17 20.93
CA ASN A 9 3.99 -13.95 22.02
C ASN A 9 2.64 -14.66 21.79
N VAL A 10 2.49 -15.85 22.40
CA VAL A 10 1.27 -16.64 22.28
C VAL A 10 0.11 -16.03 23.09
N GLU A 11 0.38 -15.39 24.23
CA GLU A 11 -0.67 -14.78 25.07
C GLU A 11 -1.38 -13.63 24.37
N GLN A 12 -0.63 -12.78 23.68
CA GLN A 12 -1.20 -11.70 22.87
C GLN A 12 -2.00 -12.19 21.66
N SER A 13 -1.89 -13.47 21.27
CA SER A 13 -2.69 -14.02 20.17
C SER A 13 -4.18 -14.05 20.47
N THR A 14 -4.58 -14.00 21.75
CA THR A 14 -5.98 -13.92 22.21
C THR A 14 -6.70 -12.67 21.67
N PHE A 15 -5.99 -11.58 21.45
CA PHE A 15 -6.53 -10.38 20.79
C PHE A 15 -7.10 -10.73 19.42
N TYR A 16 -6.27 -11.35 18.55
CA TYR A 16 -6.72 -11.67 17.18
C TYR A 16 -7.85 -12.69 17.16
N VAL A 17 -7.81 -13.68 18.04
CA VAL A 17 -8.90 -14.67 18.18
C VAL A 17 -10.20 -13.97 18.54
N THR A 18 -10.16 -13.03 19.48
CA THR A 18 -11.34 -12.28 19.93
C THR A 18 -11.89 -11.37 18.85
N VAL A 19 -11.03 -10.55 18.22
CA VAL A 19 -11.48 -9.62 17.18
C VAL A 19 -12.04 -10.39 15.98
N ARG A 20 -11.38 -11.46 15.56
CA ARG A 20 -11.84 -12.32 14.48
C ARG A 20 -13.22 -12.92 14.77
N LYS A 21 -13.42 -13.49 15.96
CA LYS A 21 -14.72 -14.04 16.37
C LYS A 21 -15.84 -13.00 16.29
N ARG A 22 -15.57 -11.76 16.72
CA ARG A 22 -16.53 -10.65 16.67
C ARG A 22 -16.84 -10.21 15.23
N VAL A 23 -15.82 -10.14 14.39
CA VAL A 23 -15.98 -9.80 12.97
C VAL A 23 -16.75 -10.91 12.25
N ASP A 24 -16.41 -12.19 12.48
CA ASP A 24 -17.14 -13.33 11.89
C ASP A 24 -18.62 -13.32 12.34
N ALA A 25 -18.90 -13.06 13.63
CA ALA A 25 -20.26 -12.92 14.17
C ALA A 25 -21.02 -11.77 13.49
N TYR A 26 -20.37 -10.61 13.27
CA TYR A 26 -20.99 -9.48 12.57
C TYR A 26 -21.53 -9.90 11.18
N PHE A 27 -20.77 -10.63 10.39
CA PHE A 27 -21.20 -11.09 9.07
C PHE A 27 -22.29 -12.15 9.16
N THR A 28 -22.15 -13.11 10.08
CA THR A 28 -23.10 -14.22 10.25
C THR A 28 -24.45 -13.73 10.77
N ASP A 29 -24.45 -12.92 11.84
CA ASP A 29 -25.67 -12.45 12.51
C ASP A 29 -26.49 -11.50 11.63
N ASN A 30 -25.82 -10.73 10.76
CA ASN A 30 -26.47 -9.84 9.81
C ASN A 30 -26.75 -10.51 8.45
N ASN A 31 -26.35 -11.76 8.24
CA ASN A 31 -26.47 -12.50 7.00
C ASN A 31 -25.92 -11.72 5.78
N ILE A 32 -24.72 -11.13 5.93
CA ILE A 32 -24.02 -10.38 4.89
C ILE A 32 -22.78 -11.12 4.41
N SER A 33 -22.51 -11.04 3.10
CA SER A 33 -21.27 -11.59 2.53
C SER A 33 -20.07 -10.71 2.87
N ILE A 34 -18.90 -11.34 3.09
CA ILE A 34 -17.62 -10.65 3.24
C ILE A 34 -17.10 -10.04 1.92
N HIS A 35 -17.71 -10.37 0.80
CA HIS A 35 -17.32 -9.96 -0.54
C HIS A 35 -18.03 -8.69 -1.00
N ALA A 36 -17.77 -8.30 -2.26
CA ALA A 36 -18.34 -7.12 -2.90
C ALA A 36 -19.88 -7.10 -2.84
N ASN A 37 -20.43 -5.97 -2.47
CA ASN A 37 -21.84 -5.64 -2.47
C ASN A 37 -22.17 -4.69 -3.65
N PRO A 38 -23.45 -4.27 -3.85
CA PRO A 38 -23.82 -3.35 -4.93
C PRO A 38 -23.03 -2.03 -4.91
N ALA A 39 -22.71 -1.47 -3.75
CA ALA A 39 -21.90 -0.25 -3.66
C ALA A 39 -20.46 -0.46 -4.19
N MET A 40 -19.90 -1.62 -3.93
CA MET A 40 -18.59 -1.99 -4.48
C MET A 40 -18.65 -2.14 -6.00
N TRP A 41 -19.69 -2.77 -6.54
CA TRP A 41 -19.89 -2.88 -7.99
C TRP A 41 -20.07 -1.50 -8.64
N PHE A 42 -20.81 -0.58 -8.02
CA PHE A 42 -20.89 0.81 -8.47
C PHE A 42 -19.51 1.48 -8.56
N LYS A 43 -18.68 1.36 -7.52
CA LYS A 43 -17.31 1.89 -7.51
C LYS A 43 -16.48 1.30 -8.65
N THR A 44 -16.58 -0.02 -8.86
CA THR A 44 -15.87 -0.71 -9.94
C THR A 44 -16.25 -0.18 -11.30
N ILE A 45 -17.55 -0.08 -11.59
CA ILE A 45 -18.04 0.47 -12.85
C ILE A 45 -17.60 1.93 -13.01
N PHE A 46 -17.73 2.74 -11.98
CA PHE A 46 -17.35 4.15 -12.01
C PHE A 46 -15.86 4.35 -12.35
N PHE A 47 -14.96 3.67 -11.64
CA PHE A 47 -13.51 3.83 -11.86
C PHE A 47 -13.05 3.21 -13.17
N MET A 48 -13.56 2.04 -13.54
CA MET A 48 -13.21 1.37 -14.80
C MET A 48 -13.70 2.16 -16.03
N THR A 49 -14.95 2.61 -16.01
CA THR A 49 -15.50 3.40 -17.13
C THR A 49 -14.86 4.78 -17.21
N GLY A 50 -14.60 5.42 -16.05
CA GLY A 50 -13.90 6.70 -15.99
C GLY A 50 -12.49 6.62 -16.57
N MET A 51 -11.70 5.62 -16.16
CA MET A 51 -10.36 5.38 -16.72
C MET A 51 -10.40 5.16 -18.24
N SER A 52 -11.30 4.29 -18.69
CA SER A 52 -11.46 4.00 -20.12
C SER A 52 -11.91 5.21 -20.93
N ALA A 53 -12.87 5.98 -20.42
CA ALA A 53 -13.36 7.20 -21.09
C ALA A 53 -12.25 8.25 -21.19
N ILE A 54 -11.50 8.51 -20.11
CA ILE A 54 -10.37 9.46 -20.14
C ILE A 54 -9.33 9.01 -21.15
N TYR A 55 -8.98 7.73 -21.19
CA TYR A 55 -8.02 7.20 -22.15
C TYR A 55 -8.49 7.37 -23.59
N LEU A 56 -9.74 7.05 -23.89
CA LEU A 56 -10.32 7.24 -25.24
C LEU A 56 -10.40 8.72 -25.62
N MET A 57 -10.71 9.61 -24.68
CA MET A 57 -10.70 11.06 -24.93
C MET A 57 -9.30 11.57 -25.27
N ILE A 58 -8.25 11.10 -24.60
CA ILE A 58 -6.88 11.45 -24.91
C ILE A 58 -6.53 11.04 -26.36
N LEU A 59 -6.90 9.82 -26.76
CA LEU A 59 -6.55 9.28 -28.08
C LEU A 59 -7.31 9.91 -29.24
N PHE A 60 -8.60 10.24 -29.05
CA PHE A 60 -9.50 10.46 -30.18
C PHE A 60 -10.26 11.80 -30.17
N ALA A 61 -10.28 12.55 -29.05
CA ALA A 61 -11.09 13.77 -28.99
C ALA A 61 -10.42 15.02 -29.58
N GLY A 62 -9.13 14.97 -29.93
CA GLY A 62 -8.43 16.09 -30.56
C GLY A 62 -8.33 17.35 -29.72
N PHE A 63 -8.26 17.22 -28.40
CA PHE A 63 -8.14 18.36 -27.50
C PHE A 63 -6.81 19.09 -27.63
N ASN A 64 -6.76 20.36 -27.25
CA ASN A 64 -5.50 21.10 -27.14
C ASN A 64 -4.57 20.51 -26.07
N ALA A 65 -3.28 20.85 -26.16
CA ALA A 65 -2.24 20.29 -25.28
C ALA A 65 -2.53 20.49 -23.78
N GLY A 66 -3.10 21.63 -23.38
CA GLY A 66 -3.41 21.90 -21.96
C GLY A 66 -4.48 20.95 -21.42
N ILE A 67 -5.57 20.76 -22.15
CA ILE A 67 -6.65 19.81 -21.76
C ILE A 67 -6.09 18.39 -21.78
N THR A 68 -5.32 18.01 -22.78
CA THR A 68 -4.71 16.68 -22.89
C THR A 68 -3.79 16.41 -21.70
N LEU A 69 -2.99 17.36 -21.23
CA LEU A 69 -2.15 17.19 -20.04
C LEU A 69 -2.98 16.99 -18.76
N VAL A 70 -4.08 17.74 -18.60
CA VAL A 70 -5.01 17.52 -17.47
C VAL A 70 -5.61 16.11 -17.54
N LEU A 71 -6.03 15.66 -18.71
CA LEU A 71 -6.55 14.31 -18.91
C LEU A 71 -5.47 13.23 -18.62
N CYS A 72 -4.21 13.47 -18.99
CA CYS A 72 -3.11 12.57 -18.64
C CYS A 72 -2.92 12.47 -17.12
N ALA A 73 -2.97 13.58 -16.39
CA ALA A 73 -2.92 13.57 -14.93
C ALA A 73 -4.10 12.79 -14.33
N LEU A 74 -5.31 13.07 -14.82
CA LEU A 74 -6.52 12.35 -14.39
C LEU A 74 -6.45 10.85 -14.71
N LEU A 75 -5.93 10.47 -15.88
CA LEU A 75 -5.74 9.07 -16.26
C LEU A 75 -4.81 8.36 -15.26
N GLY A 76 -3.71 8.99 -14.88
CA GLY A 76 -2.81 8.47 -13.86
C GLY A 76 -3.49 8.30 -12.51
N MET A 77 -4.25 9.31 -12.04
CA MET A 77 -5.02 9.22 -10.80
C MET A 77 -6.07 8.10 -10.85
N PHE A 78 -6.82 7.97 -11.94
CA PHE A 78 -7.79 6.89 -12.12
C PHE A 78 -7.13 5.52 -12.18
N GLY A 79 -5.93 5.40 -12.76
CA GLY A 79 -5.14 4.18 -12.70
C GLY A 79 -4.82 3.76 -11.25
N ALA A 80 -4.43 4.71 -10.39
CA ALA A 80 -4.24 4.45 -8.97
C ALA A 80 -5.56 4.03 -8.29
N PHE A 81 -6.66 4.74 -8.55
CA PHE A 81 -7.96 4.42 -7.96
C PHE A 81 -8.52 3.06 -8.41
N VAL A 82 -8.33 2.67 -9.67
CA VAL A 82 -8.63 1.30 -10.15
C VAL A 82 -7.78 0.28 -9.40
N GLY A 83 -6.49 0.57 -9.21
CA GLY A 83 -5.60 -0.26 -8.40
C GLY A 83 -6.16 -0.50 -7.00
N PHE A 84 -6.52 0.55 -6.29
CA PHE A 84 -7.03 0.49 -4.91
C PHE A 84 -8.42 -0.13 -4.80
N ASN A 85 -9.34 0.31 -5.64
CA ASN A 85 -10.77 -0.03 -5.49
C ASN A 85 -11.18 -1.34 -6.15
N VAL A 86 -10.38 -1.86 -7.08
CA VAL A 86 -10.76 -3.05 -7.86
C VAL A 86 -9.71 -4.13 -7.75
N CYS A 87 -8.49 -3.82 -8.20
CA CYS A 87 -7.44 -4.83 -8.34
C CYS A 87 -6.94 -5.35 -6.99
N HIS A 88 -6.80 -4.47 -6.01
CA HIS A 88 -6.29 -4.76 -4.68
C HIS A 88 -7.13 -5.83 -3.98
N ASP A 89 -8.45 -5.62 -3.85
CA ASP A 89 -9.35 -6.61 -3.25
C ASP A 89 -9.37 -7.92 -4.04
N ALA A 90 -9.29 -7.83 -5.38
CA ALA A 90 -9.29 -9.03 -6.22
C ALA A 90 -8.01 -9.87 -6.03
N ILE A 91 -6.84 -9.25 -5.90
CA ILE A 91 -5.58 -9.97 -5.65
C ILE A 91 -5.57 -10.57 -4.24
N HIS A 92 -6.19 -9.91 -3.25
CA HIS A 92 -6.42 -10.48 -1.91
C HIS A 92 -7.52 -11.55 -1.87
N LYS A 93 -8.23 -11.79 -2.99
CA LYS A 93 -9.39 -12.69 -3.08
C LYS A 93 -10.59 -12.24 -2.22
N ALA A 94 -10.63 -10.96 -1.90
CA ALA A 94 -11.68 -10.33 -1.11
C ALA A 94 -12.88 -9.89 -1.96
N TYR A 95 -12.65 -9.63 -3.28
CA TYR A 95 -13.69 -9.07 -4.15
C TYR A 95 -14.87 -10.03 -4.34
N SER A 96 -14.62 -11.32 -4.57
CA SER A 96 -15.67 -12.30 -4.86
C SER A 96 -15.32 -13.69 -4.32
N SER A 97 -16.35 -14.46 -3.94
CA SER A 97 -16.21 -15.91 -3.68
C SER A 97 -15.84 -16.71 -4.95
N ASN A 98 -16.15 -16.16 -6.13
CA ASN A 98 -15.78 -16.78 -7.41
C ASN A 98 -14.34 -16.40 -7.80
N GLY A 99 -13.44 -17.39 -7.79
CA GLY A 99 -12.03 -17.20 -8.14
C GLY A 99 -11.79 -16.65 -9.55
N LYS A 100 -12.68 -16.92 -10.53
CA LYS A 100 -12.56 -16.38 -11.89
C LYS A 100 -12.80 -14.86 -11.92
N VAL A 101 -13.72 -14.34 -11.09
CA VAL A 101 -13.97 -12.90 -10.95
C VAL A 101 -12.75 -12.21 -10.35
N ASN A 102 -12.18 -12.78 -9.29
CA ASN A 102 -10.95 -12.26 -8.70
C ASN A 102 -9.79 -12.28 -9.71
N GLN A 103 -9.65 -13.33 -10.48
CA GLN A 103 -8.61 -13.44 -11.50
C GLN A 103 -8.79 -12.39 -12.61
N PHE A 104 -10.02 -12.14 -13.07
CA PHE A 104 -10.33 -11.11 -14.06
C PHE A 104 -9.95 -9.71 -13.56
N PHE A 105 -10.39 -9.34 -12.36
CA PHE A 105 -10.06 -8.02 -11.80
C PHE A 105 -8.58 -7.90 -11.42
N SER A 106 -7.92 -8.98 -10.98
CA SER A 106 -6.47 -9.00 -10.80
C SER A 106 -5.72 -8.78 -12.11
N PHE A 107 -6.22 -9.29 -13.23
CA PHE A 107 -5.61 -9.08 -14.55
C PHE A 107 -5.52 -7.60 -14.91
N ILE A 108 -6.52 -6.78 -14.53
CA ILE A 108 -6.55 -5.33 -14.79
C ILE A 108 -5.33 -4.61 -14.21
N PHE A 109 -4.71 -5.16 -13.16
CA PHE A 109 -3.48 -4.62 -12.58
C PHE A 109 -2.33 -4.54 -13.60
N ASN A 110 -2.29 -5.46 -14.58
CA ASN A 110 -1.33 -5.37 -15.68
C ASN A 110 -1.59 -4.15 -16.58
N LEU A 111 -2.88 -3.77 -16.78
CA LEU A 111 -3.25 -2.62 -17.61
C LEU A 111 -2.93 -1.27 -16.94
N ILE A 112 -2.76 -1.25 -15.62
CA ILE A 112 -2.27 -0.06 -14.92
C ILE A 112 -0.76 -0.07 -14.68
N GLY A 113 -0.04 -1.04 -15.25
CA GLY A 113 1.42 -1.07 -15.33
C GLY A 113 2.14 -1.95 -14.31
N ALA A 114 1.42 -2.74 -13.50
CA ALA A 114 2.00 -3.59 -12.46
C ALA A 114 1.65 -5.06 -12.63
N SER A 115 2.58 -5.98 -12.31
CA SER A 115 2.32 -7.43 -12.35
C SER A 115 1.57 -7.88 -11.09
N PRO A 116 0.34 -8.41 -11.19
CA PRO A 116 -0.40 -8.92 -10.04
C PRO A 116 0.30 -10.11 -9.38
N TYR A 117 1.04 -10.91 -10.13
CA TYR A 117 1.79 -12.05 -9.62
C TYR A 117 2.96 -11.59 -8.74
N VAL A 118 3.79 -10.66 -9.22
CA VAL A 118 4.92 -10.12 -8.46
C VAL A 118 4.42 -9.38 -7.23
N TRP A 119 3.38 -8.57 -7.41
CA TRP A 119 2.78 -7.81 -6.32
C TRP A 119 2.19 -8.72 -5.24
N ASN A 120 1.53 -9.82 -5.60
CA ASN A 120 1.02 -10.80 -4.65
C ASN A 120 2.14 -11.40 -3.77
N ILE A 121 3.34 -11.61 -4.32
CA ILE A 121 4.48 -12.09 -3.53
C ILE A 121 4.98 -10.98 -2.59
N CYS A 122 5.26 -9.79 -3.15
CA CYS A 122 5.81 -8.68 -2.36
C CYS A 122 4.83 -8.24 -1.27
N HIS A 123 3.56 -8.07 -1.62
CA HIS A 123 2.56 -7.50 -0.73
C HIS A 123 1.85 -8.54 0.15
N ASN A 124 1.16 -9.53 -0.46
CA ASN A 124 0.34 -10.45 0.33
C ASN A 124 1.17 -11.44 1.17
N ILE A 125 2.33 -11.89 0.64
CA ILE A 125 3.14 -12.89 1.34
C ILE A 125 4.16 -12.20 2.25
N VAL A 126 4.88 -11.18 1.75
CA VAL A 126 5.99 -10.57 2.47
C VAL A 126 5.51 -9.42 3.34
N HIS A 127 4.93 -8.37 2.76
CA HIS A 127 4.53 -7.17 3.50
C HIS A 127 3.49 -7.45 4.60
N HIS A 128 2.40 -8.15 4.32
CA HIS A 128 1.39 -8.52 5.33
C HIS A 128 1.92 -9.45 6.44
N THR A 129 3.05 -10.10 6.22
CA THR A 129 3.68 -10.92 7.27
C THR A 129 4.68 -10.09 8.09
N TYR A 130 5.48 -9.25 7.43
CA TYR A 130 6.65 -8.61 8.02
C TYR A 130 6.59 -7.08 7.94
N THR A 131 5.41 -6.51 8.04
CA THR A 131 5.14 -5.07 7.91
C THR A 131 6.13 -4.22 8.71
N ASN A 132 6.79 -3.26 8.06
CA ASN A 132 7.78 -2.35 8.64
C ASN A 132 9.03 -3.03 9.27
N ILE A 133 9.29 -4.31 9.03
CA ILE A 133 10.51 -4.97 9.51
C ILE A 133 11.62 -4.75 8.49
N ALA A 134 12.63 -3.98 8.86
CA ALA A 134 13.75 -3.66 7.98
C ALA A 134 14.50 -4.92 7.49
N GLY A 135 14.79 -4.96 6.18
CA GLY A 135 15.44 -6.11 5.52
C GLY A 135 14.50 -7.30 5.24
N HIS A 136 13.25 -7.25 5.71
CA HIS A 136 12.22 -8.27 5.46
C HIS A 136 11.03 -7.70 4.68
N ASP A 137 10.56 -6.49 5.02
CA ASP A 137 9.52 -5.79 4.28
C ASP A 137 10.11 -4.95 3.15
N GLU A 138 9.89 -5.39 1.91
CA GLU A 138 10.41 -4.69 0.74
C GLU A 138 9.51 -3.53 0.25
N ASP A 139 8.32 -3.36 0.81
CA ASP A 139 7.44 -2.25 0.46
C ASP A 139 7.86 -0.95 1.16
N ILE A 140 8.63 -1.02 2.26
CA ILE A 140 9.30 0.15 2.85
C ILE A 140 10.62 0.52 2.16
N ASP A 141 11.14 -0.30 1.25
CA ASP A 141 12.37 -0.03 0.50
C ASP A 141 12.08 0.79 -0.78
N VAL A 142 11.49 1.97 -0.61
CA VAL A 142 10.97 2.78 -1.72
C VAL A 142 12.07 3.39 -2.58
N ALA A 143 13.13 3.92 -1.98
CA ALA A 143 14.26 4.54 -2.67
C ALA A 143 15.53 4.38 -1.85
N PRO A 144 16.16 3.18 -1.89
CA PRO A 144 17.34 2.87 -1.09
C PRO A 144 18.46 3.92 -1.23
N GLY A 145 18.98 4.35 -0.09
CA GLY A 145 20.03 5.37 -0.03
C GLY A 145 19.53 6.82 -0.18
N LEU A 146 18.30 7.04 -0.67
CA LEU A 146 17.68 8.36 -0.76
C LEU A 146 16.65 8.59 0.34
N ILE A 147 15.84 7.58 0.68
CA ILE A 147 14.87 7.66 1.76
C ILE A 147 15.22 6.60 2.79
N ARG A 148 15.16 6.98 4.07
CA ARG A 148 15.34 6.12 5.23
C ARG A 148 14.03 6.05 6.00
N PHE A 149 13.48 4.85 6.13
CA PHE A 149 12.29 4.61 6.95
C PHE A 149 12.58 3.84 8.23
N SER A 150 13.77 3.30 8.39
CA SER A 150 14.14 2.49 9.54
C SER A 150 15.28 3.12 10.33
N GLU A 151 15.21 3.05 11.65
CA GLU A 151 16.27 3.49 12.56
C GLU A 151 17.51 2.58 12.54
N ALA A 152 17.41 1.38 11.91
CA ALA A 152 18.53 0.47 11.72
C ALA A 152 19.59 0.97 10.74
N GLU A 153 19.19 1.86 9.84
CA GLU A 153 20.11 2.39 8.84
C GLU A 153 20.81 3.64 9.36
N THR A 154 22.11 3.79 9.03
CA THR A 154 22.83 5.02 9.30
C THR A 154 22.31 6.15 8.41
N VAL A 155 22.13 7.33 8.98
CA VAL A 155 21.70 8.53 8.24
C VAL A 155 22.85 9.05 7.39
N ASN A 156 22.62 9.25 6.10
CA ASN A 156 23.54 9.97 5.23
C ASN A 156 23.10 11.45 5.07
N LYS A 157 24.02 12.29 4.53
CA LYS A 157 23.79 13.74 4.38
C LYS A 157 22.55 14.08 3.52
N VAL A 158 22.24 13.25 2.53
CA VAL A 158 21.08 13.48 1.63
C VAL A 158 19.79 13.19 2.39
N GLN A 159 19.73 12.09 3.13
CA GLN A 159 18.57 11.67 3.91
C GLN A 159 18.18 12.68 5.01
N SER A 160 19.12 13.51 5.48
CA SER A 160 18.80 14.58 6.43
C SER A 160 17.75 15.58 5.90
N TYR A 161 17.58 15.63 4.58
CA TYR A 161 16.62 16.49 3.88
C TYR A 161 15.46 15.72 3.25
N GLN A 162 15.32 14.41 3.51
CA GLN A 162 14.34 13.55 2.86
C GLN A 162 12.90 14.04 2.97
N HIS A 163 12.53 14.71 4.04
CA HIS A 163 11.20 15.27 4.26
C HIS A 163 10.80 16.37 3.26
N TYR A 164 11.74 16.92 2.48
CA TYR A 164 11.45 17.87 1.40
C TYR A 164 11.25 17.19 0.06
N TYR A 165 12.03 16.17 -0.27
CA TYR A 165 12.04 15.60 -1.61
C TYR A 165 11.35 14.22 -1.72
N ALA A 166 10.99 13.58 -0.60
CA ALA A 166 10.36 12.25 -0.63
C ALA A 166 9.08 12.25 -1.47
N PHE A 167 8.26 13.29 -1.35
CA PHE A 167 7.02 13.44 -2.12
C PHE A 167 7.27 13.47 -3.64
N VAL A 168 8.36 14.11 -4.06
CA VAL A 168 8.79 14.09 -5.46
C VAL A 168 9.22 12.68 -5.87
N LEU A 169 9.97 11.98 -5.01
CA LEU A 169 10.39 10.59 -5.29
C LEU A 169 9.20 9.62 -5.38
N TYR A 170 8.13 9.83 -4.62
CA TYR A 170 6.92 9.02 -4.73
C TYR A 170 6.28 9.11 -6.11
N SER A 171 6.38 10.27 -6.78
CA SER A 171 5.89 10.42 -8.15
C SER A 171 6.58 9.46 -9.14
N PHE A 172 7.84 9.09 -8.88
CA PHE A 172 8.58 8.14 -9.71
C PHE A 172 8.23 6.67 -9.45
N ALA A 173 7.40 6.38 -8.43
CA ALA A 173 7.07 5.01 -8.06
C ALA A 173 6.50 4.20 -9.23
N MET A 174 5.58 4.79 -10.00
CA MET A 174 5.00 4.11 -11.17
C MET A 174 5.98 3.88 -12.30
N LEU A 175 6.83 4.86 -12.62
CA LEU A 175 7.90 4.66 -13.60
C LEU A 175 8.83 3.51 -13.21
N SER A 176 9.23 3.49 -11.93
CA SER A 176 10.04 2.38 -11.41
C SER A 176 9.28 1.05 -11.53
N TRP A 177 7.97 1.04 -11.25
CA TRP A 177 7.18 -0.19 -11.30
C TRP A 177 7.05 -0.76 -12.71
N VAL A 178 6.73 0.12 -13.67
CA VAL A 178 6.57 -0.24 -15.09
C VAL A 178 7.87 -0.77 -15.69
N PHE A 179 9.01 -0.09 -15.45
CA PHE A 179 10.25 -0.36 -16.17
C PHE A 179 11.33 -1.11 -15.38
N ARG A 180 11.20 -1.22 -14.04
CA ARG A 180 12.26 -1.76 -13.20
C ARG A 180 11.77 -2.70 -12.09
N LYS A 181 10.84 -2.25 -11.20
CA LYS A 181 10.51 -2.94 -9.93
C LYS A 181 10.04 -4.37 -10.19
N ASP A 182 9.07 -4.59 -11.08
CA ASP A 182 8.54 -5.92 -11.37
C ASP A 182 9.61 -6.87 -11.90
N TYR A 183 10.44 -6.42 -12.84
CA TYR A 183 11.54 -7.24 -13.37
C TYR A 183 12.56 -7.55 -12.29
N LYS A 184 13.04 -6.53 -11.55
CA LYS A 184 14.00 -6.72 -10.46
C LYS A 184 13.48 -7.75 -9.46
N LYS A 185 12.24 -7.61 -8.99
CA LYS A 185 11.64 -8.50 -8.00
C LYS A 185 11.42 -9.91 -8.55
N PHE A 186 10.95 -10.03 -9.78
CA PHE A 186 10.73 -11.34 -10.40
C PHE A 186 12.03 -12.14 -10.54
N PHE A 187 13.15 -11.49 -10.90
CA PHE A 187 14.44 -12.18 -11.07
C PHE A 187 15.31 -12.25 -9.79
N GLN A 188 14.82 -11.69 -8.67
CA GLN A 188 15.49 -11.87 -7.37
C GLN A 188 15.35 -13.33 -6.92
N LYS A 189 16.45 -13.89 -6.36
CA LYS A 189 16.41 -15.26 -5.78
C LYS A 189 15.55 -15.34 -4.52
N LYS A 190 15.39 -14.22 -3.81
CA LYS A 190 14.64 -14.12 -2.56
C LYS A 190 13.99 -12.74 -2.46
N ILE A 191 12.72 -12.69 -2.04
CA ILE A 191 11.96 -11.48 -1.76
C ILE A 191 11.58 -11.54 -0.29
N GLY A 192 12.15 -10.69 0.56
CA GLY A 192 12.07 -10.86 2.01
C GLY A 192 12.49 -12.27 2.41
N GLU A 193 11.62 -13.02 3.09
CA GLU A 193 11.85 -14.42 3.45
C GLU A 193 11.36 -15.43 2.39
N HIS A 194 10.69 -14.97 1.34
CA HIS A 194 10.15 -15.83 0.29
C HIS A 194 11.23 -16.18 -0.75
N VAL A 195 11.49 -17.48 -0.93
CA VAL A 195 12.39 -17.99 -1.97
C VAL A 195 11.64 -18.02 -3.29
N ALA A 196 12.15 -17.31 -4.29
CA ALA A 196 11.53 -17.24 -5.61
C ALA A 196 11.66 -18.57 -6.36
N ASN A 197 10.52 -19.18 -6.64
CA ASN A 197 10.42 -20.35 -7.51
C ASN A 197 9.18 -20.16 -8.41
N HIS A 198 9.40 -19.56 -9.57
CA HIS A 198 8.32 -19.15 -10.45
C HIS A 198 7.95 -20.27 -11.44
N PRO A 199 6.65 -20.60 -11.61
CA PRO A 199 6.18 -21.44 -12.70
C PRO A 199 6.60 -20.85 -14.05
N ARG A 200 6.96 -21.70 -15.03
CA ARG A 200 7.43 -21.26 -16.36
C ARG A 200 6.46 -20.30 -17.05
N ILE A 201 5.17 -20.49 -16.84
CA ILE A 201 4.13 -19.63 -17.44
C ILE A 201 4.19 -18.18 -16.93
N GLU A 202 4.68 -17.94 -15.71
CA GLU A 202 4.77 -16.58 -15.16
C GLU A 202 5.87 -15.75 -15.82
N TYR A 203 6.93 -16.39 -16.35
CA TYR A 203 7.94 -15.71 -17.20
C TYR A 203 7.27 -15.19 -18.47
N PHE A 204 6.50 -16.03 -19.16
CA PHE A 204 5.76 -15.59 -20.35
C PHE A 204 4.77 -14.46 -20.01
N LYS A 205 3.96 -14.62 -18.97
CA LYS A 205 2.96 -13.63 -18.57
C LYS A 205 3.58 -12.27 -18.24
N LEU A 206 4.72 -12.24 -17.51
CA LEU A 206 5.38 -10.99 -17.16
C LEU A 206 5.70 -10.16 -18.42
N PHE A 207 6.40 -10.76 -19.39
CA PHE A 207 6.80 -10.05 -20.61
C PHE A 207 5.61 -9.77 -21.52
N PHE A 208 4.69 -10.69 -21.67
CA PHE A 208 3.50 -10.55 -22.51
C PHE A 208 2.62 -9.38 -22.02
N TYR A 209 2.31 -9.31 -20.73
CA TYR A 209 1.47 -8.25 -20.21
C TYR A 209 2.19 -6.90 -20.13
N LYS A 210 3.49 -6.87 -19.87
CA LYS A 210 4.29 -5.64 -20.02
C LYS A 210 4.29 -5.17 -21.48
N GLY A 211 4.40 -6.07 -22.45
CA GLY A 211 4.27 -5.76 -23.86
C GLY A 211 2.91 -5.14 -24.22
N ILE A 212 1.80 -5.68 -23.69
CA ILE A 212 0.46 -5.09 -23.83
C ILE A 212 0.42 -3.67 -23.24
N TYR A 213 0.96 -3.48 -22.03
CA TYR A 213 1.02 -2.15 -21.42
C TYR A 213 1.82 -1.16 -22.28
N TYR A 214 3.01 -1.55 -22.76
CA TYR A 214 3.83 -0.70 -23.63
C TYR A 214 3.13 -0.40 -24.94
N PHE A 215 2.44 -1.38 -25.52
CA PHE A 215 1.64 -1.13 -26.72
C PHE A 215 0.54 -0.11 -26.46
N LEU A 216 -0.28 -0.30 -25.43
CA LEU A 216 -1.42 0.57 -25.13
C LEU A 216 -0.99 2.00 -24.73
N PHE A 217 0.01 2.15 -23.89
CA PHE A 217 0.36 3.43 -23.30
C PHE A 217 1.58 4.13 -23.92
N ILE A 218 2.29 3.46 -24.84
CA ILE A 218 3.42 4.07 -25.58
C ILE A 218 3.18 4.00 -27.08
N ALA A 219 3.07 2.80 -27.65
CA ALA A 219 3.01 2.65 -29.09
C ALA A 219 1.69 3.21 -29.67
N LEU A 220 0.55 2.85 -29.13
CA LEU A 220 -0.76 3.24 -29.65
C LEU A 220 -0.97 4.76 -29.65
N PRO A 221 -0.66 5.54 -28.58
CA PRO A 221 -0.72 7.00 -28.66
C PRO A 221 0.15 7.59 -29.75
N LEU A 222 1.39 7.10 -29.93
CA LEU A 222 2.30 7.56 -30.98
C LEU A 222 1.83 7.22 -32.41
N LEU A 223 1.01 6.16 -32.55
CA LEU A 223 0.48 5.74 -33.85
C LEU A 223 -0.80 6.46 -34.24
N VAL A 224 -1.63 6.85 -33.26
CA VAL A 224 -2.98 7.37 -33.54
C VAL A 224 -3.13 8.87 -33.30
N MET A 225 -2.27 9.48 -32.47
CA MET A 225 -2.33 10.89 -32.16
C MET A 225 -1.35 11.68 -33.07
N ASP A 226 -1.82 12.82 -33.60
CA ASP A 226 -0.97 13.74 -34.32
C ASP A 226 -0.21 14.64 -33.34
N ILE A 227 0.81 14.07 -32.68
CA ILE A 227 1.65 14.73 -31.69
C ILE A 227 3.13 14.41 -31.95
N SER A 228 4.01 15.33 -31.56
CA SER A 228 5.46 15.09 -31.58
C SER A 228 5.88 14.16 -30.43
N TRP A 229 6.99 13.44 -30.60
CA TRP A 229 7.52 12.50 -29.61
C TRP A 229 7.76 13.15 -28.22
N TRP A 230 8.16 14.41 -28.17
CA TRP A 230 8.39 15.11 -26.91
C TRP A 230 7.09 15.49 -26.20
N GLN A 231 6.00 15.81 -26.92
CA GLN A 231 4.67 16.02 -26.36
C GLN A 231 4.14 14.73 -25.76
N PHE A 232 4.34 13.60 -26.44
CA PHE A 232 4.04 12.29 -25.91
C PHE A 232 4.81 12.03 -24.59
N ILE A 233 6.12 12.25 -24.55
CA ILE A 233 6.93 12.04 -23.32
C ILE A 233 6.39 12.88 -22.17
N ILE A 234 6.08 14.15 -22.38
CA ILE A 234 5.53 15.02 -21.32
C ILE A 234 4.19 14.45 -20.82
N GLY A 235 3.25 14.11 -21.71
CA GLY A 235 1.96 13.54 -21.34
C GLY A 235 2.10 12.21 -20.56
N PHE A 236 2.97 11.33 -21.05
CA PHE A 236 3.28 10.07 -20.40
C PHE A 236 3.87 10.26 -18.99
N LEU A 237 4.83 11.17 -18.84
CA LEU A 237 5.42 11.49 -17.54
C LEU A 237 4.40 12.10 -16.57
N VAL A 238 3.54 13.01 -17.04
CA VAL A 238 2.47 13.59 -16.22
C VAL A 238 1.53 12.50 -15.71
N MET A 239 1.11 11.57 -16.56
CA MET A 239 0.30 10.41 -16.18
C MET A 239 1.01 9.56 -15.12
N GLN A 240 2.27 9.18 -15.36
CA GLN A 240 3.04 8.32 -14.46
C GLN A 240 3.30 8.99 -13.11
N PHE A 241 3.60 10.27 -13.09
CA PHE A 241 3.85 11.02 -11.86
C PHE A 241 2.58 11.20 -11.03
N ALA A 242 1.46 11.49 -11.67
CA ALA A 242 0.18 11.57 -10.97
C ALA A 242 -0.21 10.22 -10.34
N GLN A 243 -0.06 9.12 -11.09
CA GLN A 243 -0.33 7.78 -10.58
C GLN A 243 0.63 7.40 -9.45
N GLY A 244 1.93 7.63 -9.63
CA GLY A 244 2.96 7.31 -8.65
C GLY A 244 2.80 8.09 -7.35
N LEU A 245 2.47 9.39 -7.44
CA LEU A 245 2.25 10.24 -6.27
C LEU A 245 1.04 9.75 -5.45
N VAL A 246 -0.09 9.48 -6.11
CA VAL A 246 -1.30 8.98 -5.42
C VAL A 246 -1.03 7.63 -4.76
N LEU A 247 -0.41 6.69 -5.47
CA LEU A 247 -0.03 5.38 -4.92
C LEU A 247 0.91 5.54 -3.73
N GLY A 248 2.00 6.29 -3.92
CA GLY A 248 3.01 6.48 -2.88
C GLY A 248 2.45 7.13 -1.62
N LEU A 249 1.63 8.17 -1.76
CA LEU A 249 1.02 8.83 -0.61
C LEU A 249 0.11 7.89 0.18
N VAL A 250 -0.82 7.20 -0.49
CA VAL A 250 -1.77 6.32 0.21
C VAL A 250 -1.04 5.20 0.99
N PHE A 251 -0.01 4.59 0.39
CA PHE A 251 0.79 3.58 1.08
C PHE A 251 1.61 4.16 2.24
N GLN A 252 2.29 5.29 2.03
CA GLN A 252 3.17 5.85 3.05
C GLN A 252 2.40 6.42 4.26
N LEU A 253 1.23 7.03 4.05
CA LEU A 253 0.40 7.54 5.13
C LEU A 253 -0.17 6.44 6.02
N ALA A 254 -0.20 5.21 5.54
CA ALA A 254 -0.67 4.04 6.27
C ALA A 254 0.42 3.39 7.16
N HIS A 255 1.71 3.60 6.85
CA HIS A 255 2.81 2.86 7.49
C HIS A 255 3.90 3.75 8.10
N VAL A 256 4.07 4.97 7.61
CA VAL A 256 5.18 5.86 7.98
C VAL A 256 4.65 7.16 8.54
N VAL A 257 4.03 7.10 9.71
CA VAL A 257 3.45 8.26 10.44
C VAL A 257 3.87 8.22 11.91
N GLU A 258 3.61 9.30 12.64
CA GLU A 258 3.82 9.33 14.08
C GLU A 258 2.97 8.24 14.74
N GLY A 259 3.56 7.43 15.62
CA GLY A 259 2.92 6.29 16.29
C GLY A 259 3.26 4.94 15.69
N THR A 260 3.49 4.83 14.37
CA THR A 260 3.87 3.55 13.77
C THR A 260 5.30 3.14 14.15
N SER A 261 5.49 1.83 14.33
CA SER A 261 6.75 1.22 14.75
C SER A 261 7.50 0.61 13.56
N PHE A 262 8.82 0.53 13.71
CA PHE A 262 9.73 -0.17 12.80
C PHE A 262 10.53 -1.19 13.62
N PRO A 263 9.94 -2.35 13.98
CA PRO A 263 10.56 -3.30 14.87
C PRO A 263 11.72 -4.04 14.22
N PHE A 264 12.62 -4.54 15.07
CA PHE A 264 13.74 -5.39 14.67
C PHE A 264 13.61 -6.76 15.31
N PRO A 265 13.89 -7.84 14.58
CA PRO A 265 14.04 -9.15 15.18
C PRO A 265 15.20 -9.13 16.18
N ASN A 266 15.03 -9.80 17.31
CA ASN A 266 16.10 -10.02 18.29
C ASN A 266 17.20 -10.94 17.72
N GLY A 267 18.28 -11.19 18.49
CA GLY A 267 19.43 -12.01 18.06
C GLY A 267 19.06 -13.46 17.66
N GLU A 268 17.86 -13.92 18.03
CA GLU A 268 17.33 -15.22 17.64
C GLU A 268 16.46 -15.17 16.38
N GLY A 269 16.16 -13.98 15.87
CA GLY A 269 15.27 -13.75 14.75
C GLY A 269 13.79 -13.67 15.14
N ASN A 270 13.49 -13.38 16.41
CA ASN A 270 12.13 -13.31 16.90
C ASN A 270 11.66 -11.86 17.03
N ILE A 271 10.38 -11.63 16.75
CA ILE A 271 9.58 -10.47 17.16
C ILE A 271 8.80 -10.92 18.41
N GLU A 272 8.93 -10.18 19.50
CA GLU A 272 8.39 -10.57 20.80
C GLU A 272 6.88 -10.38 20.92
N GLU A 273 6.25 -9.65 20.00
CA GLU A 273 4.81 -9.49 19.91
C GLU A 273 4.14 -10.65 19.14
N ALA A 274 2.83 -10.80 19.32
CA ALA A 274 2.01 -11.59 18.41
C ALA A 274 1.81 -10.87 17.08
N TRP A 275 1.65 -11.61 15.98
CA TRP A 275 1.50 -11.04 14.64
C TRP A 275 0.43 -9.95 14.54
N ALA A 276 -0.75 -10.14 15.13
CA ALA A 276 -1.82 -9.15 15.05
C ALA A 276 -1.49 -7.86 15.83
N VAL A 277 -0.81 -7.97 16.97
CA VAL A 277 -0.35 -6.79 17.72
C VAL A 277 0.72 -6.05 16.94
N HIS A 278 1.63 -6.77 16.31
CA HIS A 278 2.60 -6.19 15.39
C HIS A 278 1.92 -5.44 14.22
N GLN A 279 0.85 -6.00 13.61
CA GLN A 279 0.09 -5.30 12.58
C GLN A 279 -0.52 -3.99 13.12
N MET A 280 -1.10 -4.01 14.32
CA MET A 280 -1.64 -2.82 14.98
C MET A 280 -0.59 -1.72 15.22
N GLN A 281 0.65 -2.11 15.54
CA GLN A 281 1.75 -1.18 15.82
C GLN A 281 2.42 -0.62 14.56
N THR A 282 2.27 -1.29 13.41
CA THR A 282 2.96 -0.95 12.16
C THR A 282 2.03 -0.36 11.10
N THR A 283 0.75 -0.22 11.42
CA THR A 283 -0.27 0.34 10.54
C THR A 283 -1.04 1.47 11.20
N ALA A 284 -1.53 2.41 10.39
CA ALA A 284 -2.35 3.52 10.83
C ALA A 284 -3.49 3.79 9.88
N ASN A 285 -4.62 4.24 10.43
CA ASN A 285 -5.77 4.71 9.67
C ASN A 285 -5.71 6.23 9.48
N PHE A 286 -6.32 6.75 8.41
CA PHE A 286 -6.37 8.19 8.18
C PHE A 286 -7.66 8.62 7.48
N GLY A 287 -8.22 9.75 7.91
CA GLY A 287 -9.40 10.36 7.29
C GLY A 287 -10.59 9.42 7.16
N VAL A 288 -10.82 8.55 8.14
CA VAL A 288 -11.84 7.51 8.11
C VAL A 288 -13.27 8.05 8.06
N ASP A 289 -13.48 9.27 8.57
CA ASP A 289 -14.79 9.94 8.55
C ASP A 289 -15.02 10.73 7.26
N CYS A 290 -14.00 10.90 6.42
CA CYS A 290 -14.13 11.57 5.14
C CYS A 290 -14.60 10.59 4.06
N LYS A 291 -15.85 10.75 3.59
CA LYS A 291 -16.44 9.90 2.53
C LYS A 291 -15.64 9.93 1.22
N ILE A 292 -15.08 11.09 0.86
CA ILE A 292 -14.26 11.23 -0.35
C ILE A 292 -12.95 10.44 -0.21
N THR A 293 -12.24 10.58 0.91
CA THR A 293 -11.01 9.80 1.18
C THR A 293 -11.31 8.31 1.12
N SER A 294 -12.34 7.84 1.81
CA SER A 294 -12.72 6.42 1.82
C SER A 294 -13.17 5.92 0.45
N PHE A 295 -13.83 6.76 -0.36
CA PHE A 295 -14.25 6.41 -1.72
C PHE A 295 -13.05 6.26 -2.65
N LEU A 296 -12.11 7.20 -2.63
CA LEU A 296 -10.96 7.22 -3.53
C LEU A 296 -9.89 6.19 -3.14
N CYS A 297 -9.60 6.05 -1.84
CA CYS A 297 -8.52 5.19 -1.37
C CYS A 297 -8.85 3.68 -1.38
N GLY A 298 -10.08 3.27 -1.71
CA GLY A 298 -10.42 1.84 -1.78
C GLY A 298 -10.21 1.10 -0.45
N GLY A 299 -10.51 1.76 0.68
CA GLY A 299 -10.31 1.20 2.01
C GLY A 299 -8.87 1.21 2.53
N LEU A 300 -7.87 1.61 1.72
CA LEU A 300 -6.47 1.69 2.16
C LEU A 300 -6.21 2.83 3.15
N ASN A 301 -7.16 3.72 3.35
CA ASN A 301 -7.18 4.66 4.47
C ASN A 301 -7.63 4.01 5.80
N ARG A 302 -7.98 2.70 5.79
CA ARG A 302 -8.31 1.85 6.94
C ARG A 302 -7.35 0.67 6.98
N GLN A 303 -6.07 0.98 7.12
CA GLN A 303 -5.00 0.02 6.93
C GLN A 303 -4.93 -1.02 8.05
N VAL A 304 -5.35 -0.64 9.26
CA VAL A 304 -5.45 -1.57 10.39
C VAL A 304 -6.41 -2.72 10.06
N GLU A 305 -7.61 -2.40 9.55
CA GLU A 305 -8.61 -3.39 9.15
C GLU A 305 -8.11 -4.22 7.97
N HIS A 306 -7.44 -3.56 7.01
CA HIS A 306 -6.88 -4.23 5.85
C HIS A 306 -5.83 -5.27 6.25
N HIS A 307 -4.89 -4.94 7.11
CA HIS A 307 -3.84 -5.86 7.55
C HIS A 307 -4.38 -7.03 8.38
N LEU A 308 -5.35 -6.79 9.24
CA LEU A 308 -5.97 -7.85 10.05
C LEU A 308 -6.91 -8.75 9.22
N PHE A 309 -7.61 -8.18 8.23
CA PHE A 309 -8.67 -8.87 7.47
C PHE A 309 -8.55 -8.65 5.94
N PRO A 310 -7.41 -8.96 5.32
CA PRO A 310 -7.18 -8.67 3.89
C PRO A 310 -8.10 -9.44 2.94
N LYS A 311 -8.81 -10.47 3.44
CA LYS A 311 -9.76 -11.28 2.66
C LYS A 311 -11.21 -10.79 2.76
N ILE A 312 -11.46 -9.71 3.49
CA ILE A 312 -12.76 -9.02 3.54
C ILE A 312 -12.71 -7.84 2.56
N CYS A 313 -13.72 -7.70 1.71
CA CYS A 313 -13.81 -6.58 0.78
C CYS A 313 -13.85 -5.25 1.54
N HIS A 314 -13.05 -4.28 1.08
CA HIS A 314 -12.86 -3.00 1.77
C HIS A 314 -14.14 -2.20 2.00
N ILE A 315 -15.21 -2.50 1.27
CA ILE A 315 -16.52 -1.86 1.47
C ILE A 315 -17.10 -2.11 2.86
N HIS A 316 -16.61 -3.15 3.56
CA HIS A 316 -17.02 -3.52 4.92
C HIS A 316 -16.09 -2.97 6.01
N TYR A 317 -14.93 -2.39 5.65
CA TYR A 317 -13.97 -1.88 6.66
C TYR A 317 -14.55 -0.82 7.60
N PRO A 318 -15.48 0.08 7.18
CA PRO A 318 -16.11 1.00 8.13
C PRO A 318 -16.85 0.30 9.27
N ALA A 319 -17.53 -0.80 8.99
CA ALA A 319 -18.28 -1.56 9.99
C ALA A 319 -17.35 -2.38 10.92
N ILE A 320 -16.39 -3.10 10.34
CA ILE A 320 -15.46 -3.90 11.14
C ILE A 320 -14.45 -3.06 11.92
N GLY A 321 -14.15 -1.85 11.46
CA GLY A 321 -13.25 -0.91 12.14
C GLY A 321 -13.72 -0.54 13.53
N ALA A 322 -15.04 -0.36 13.73
CA ALA A 322 -15.60 -0.14 15.06
C ALA A 322 -15.37 -1.33 16.00
N ILE A 323 -15.49 -2.56 15.49
CA ILE A 323 -15.23 -3.80 16.22
C ILE A 323 -13.76 -3.92 16.59
N VAL A 324 -12.86 -3.66 15.62
CA VAL A 324 -11.40 -3.70 15.84
C VAL A 324 -11.00 -2.69 16.89
N LYS A 325 -11.44 -1.43 16.76
CA LYS A 325 -11.13 -0.34 17.68
C LYS A 325 -11.60 -0.62 19.11
N GLN A 326 -12.84 -1.07 19.26
CA GLN A 326 -13.38 -1.43 20.57
C GLN A 326 -12.60 -2.60 21.20
N THR A 327 -12.27 -3.63 20.41
CA THR A 327 -11.49 -4.77 20.91
C THR A 327 -10.07 -4.36 21.30
N ALA A 328 -9.44 -3.48 20.51
CA ALA A 328 -8.10 -2.95 20.83
C ALA A 328 -8.09 -2.22 22.19
N ILE A 329 -9.10 -1.39 22.47
CA ILE A 329 -9.28 -0.71 23.77
C ILE A 329 -9.36 -1.73 24.90
N GLU A 330 -10.15 -2.79 24.77
CA GLU A 330 -10.32 -3.84 25.80
C GLU A 330 -9.01 -4.58 26.09
N PHE A 331 -8.15 -4.74 25.08
CA PHE A 331 -6.86 -5.41 25.21
C PHE A 331 -5.71 -4.43 25.50
N ASN A 332 -6.00 -3.14 25.70
CA ASN A 332 -5.00 -2.09 25.89
C ASN A 332 -3.96 -2.03 24.75
N ILE A 333 -4.42 -2.22 23.51
CA ILE A 333 -3.60 -2.12 22.29
C ILE A 333 -3.91 -0.79 21.61
N GLU A 334 -2.87 -0.05 21.24
CA GLU A 334 -3.03 1.23 20.57
C GLU A 334 -3.67 1.04 19.17
N TYR A 335 -4.66 1.89 18.86
CA TYR A 335 -5.29 1.96 17.54
C TYR A 335 -4.93 3.32 16.94
N ILE A 336 -3.98 3.31 15.99
CA ILE A 336 -3.39 4.53 15.42
C ILE A 336 -4.31 5.07 14.32
N GLU A 337 -4.79 6.30 14.52
CA GLU A 337 -5.72 6.94 13.61
C GLU A 337 -5.48 8.44 13.49
N SER A 338 -5.33 8.93 12.26
CA SER A 338 -5.27 10.36 11.95
C SER A 338 -6.64 10.86 11.51
N SER A 339 -7.09 12.00 12.07
CA SER A 339 -8.44 12.56 11.83
C SER A 339 -8.72 12.93 10.36
N SER A 340 -7.68 13.22 9.57
CA SER A 340 -7.83 13.60 8.17
C SER A 340 -6.63 13.17 7.34
N PHE A 341 -6.79 13.21 6.01
CA PHE A 341 -5.68 13.03 5.08
C PHE A 341 -4.58 14.08 5.31
N GLY A 342 -4.95 15.34 5.56
CA GLY A 342 -3.99 16.42 5.81
C GLY A 342 -3.18 16.23 7.10
N THR A 343 -3.84 15.78 8.20
CA THR A 343 -3.13 15.48 9.45
C THR A 343 -2.17 14.31 9.30
N ALA A 344 -2.55 13.27 8.55
CA ALA A 344 -1.66 12.15 8.22
C ALA A 344 -0.46 12.61 7.38
N LEU A 345 -0.67 13.51 6.41
CA LEU A 345 0.41 14.07 5.59
C LEU A 345 1.43 14.86 6.44
N VAL A 346 0.94 15.68 7.39
CA VAL A 346 1.80 16.40 8.34
C VAL A 346 2.55 15.41 9.24
N SER A 347 1.89 14.37 9.73
CA SER A 347 2.49 13.31 10.54
C SER A 347 3.59 12.58 9.78
N HIS A 348 3.33 12.22 8.51
CA HIS A 348 4.32 11.62 7.64
C HIS A 348 5.54 12.53 7.41
N TYR A 349 5.33 13.81 7.10
CA TYR A 349 6.41 14.79 6.96
C TYR A 349 7.28 14.87 8.23
N LYS A 350 6.65 14.92 9.41
CA LYS A 350 7.37 14.95 10.69
C LYS A 350 8.17 13.66 10.92
N THR A 351 7.59 12.51 10.59
CA THR A 351 8.25 11.20 10.70
C THR A 351 9.47 11.13 9.78
N LEU A 352 9.34 11.55 8.51
CA LEU A 352 10.47 11.65 7.59
C LEU A 352 11.57 12.58 8.11
N LYS A 353 11.19 13.74 8.68
CA LYS A 353 12.14 14.70 9.28
C LYS A 353 12.87 14.11 10.47
N ARG A 354 12.16 13.38 11.35
CA ARG A 354 12.73 12.67 12.49
C ARG A 354 13.73 11.61 12.03
N LEU A 355 13.29 10.71 11.16
CA LEU A 355 14.12 9.62 10.63
C LEU A 355 15.35 10.10 9.86
N GLY A 356 15.29 11.30 9.25
CA GLY A 356 16.43 11.92 8.59
C GLY A 356 17.46 12.55 9.54
N LYS A 357 17.16 12.66 10.84
CA LYS A 357 18.04 13.33 11.82
C LYS A 357 18.59 12.41 12.90
N GLU A 358 17.88 11.32 13.21
CA GLU A 358 18.30 10.39 14.25
C GLU A 358 19.53 9.63 13.82
N THR A 359 20.63 9.80 14.53
CA THR A 359 21.79 8.94 14.44
C THR A 359 21.51 7.70 15.28
N TYR A 360 21.77 6.54 14.70
CA TYR A 360 21.79 5.29 15.44
C TYR A 360 22.92 5.40 16.49
N ASN A 361 22.56 5.55 17.77
CA ASN A 361 23.49 5.30 18.85
C ASN A 361 23.70 3.78 18.92
N GLU A 362 24.96 3.33 18.89
CA GLU A 362 25.42 1.95 18.74
C GLU A 362 24.96 0.93 19.82
N THR A 363 24.01 1.27 20.66
CA THR A 363 23.34 0.33 21.55
C THR A 363 22.17 -0.29 20.81
N PRO A 364 22.29 -1.58 20.40
CA PRO A 364 21.15 -2.31 19.83
C PRO A 364 19.97 -2.20 20.78
N TYR A 365 18.77 -2.04 20.25
CA TYR A 365 17.48 -2.05 20.96
C TYR A 365 17.26 -3.31 21.85
N ILE A 366 18.23 -4.22 21.84
CA ILE A 366 18.30 -5.50 22.55
C ILE A 366 18.27 -5.35 24.08
N ASN A 367 18.48 -4.15 24.65
CA ASN A 367 18.62 -3.98 26.11
C ASN A 367 17.85 -2.79 26.71
N ARG A 368 16.62 -2.52 26.25
CA ARG A 368 15.73 -1.59 26.99
C ARG A 368 14.42 -2.27 27.42
N PRO A 369 14.46 -3.19 28.40
CA PRO A 369 13.24 -3.62 29.06
C PRO A 369 12.67 -2.40 29.80
N GLY A 370 11.44 -2.02 29.50
CA GLY A 370 10.70 -1.01 30.26
C GLY A 370 10.49 0.36 29.64
N GLN A 371 10.99 0.67 28.42
CA GLN A 371 10.70 1.97 27.78
C GLN A 371 9.40 2.03 26.95
N LEU A 372 8.69 0.93 26.77
CA LEU A 372 7.35 0.91 26.18
C LEU A 372 6.27 1.53 27.11
N MET A 373 6.58 1.72 28.40
CA MET A 373 5.59 2.24 29.37
C MET A 373 5.63 3.76 29.62
N ASN A 374 6.53 4.52 29.00
CA ASN A 374 6.64 5.96 29.26
C ASN A 374 6.56 6.84 28.00
N ARG A 375 5.76 6.48 27.01
CA ARG A 375 5.25 7.50 26.07
C ARG A 375 4.07 8.18 26.76
N PRO A 376 4.09 9.52 26.94
CA PRO A 376 2.91 10.21 27.46
C PRO A 376 1.76 9.91 26.50
N ALA A 377 0.67 9.39 27.04
CA ALA A 377 -0.58 9.24 26.30
C ALA A 377 -0.90 10.59 25.64
N MET A 378 -0.87 10.66 24.33
CA MET A 378 -1.40 11.82 23.62
C MET A 378 -2.90 11.79 23.82
N ILE A 379 -3.35 12.46 24.87
CA ILE A 379 -4.76 12.76 25.11
C ILE A 379 -5.19 13.70 23.98
N TYR A 380 -5.90 13.15 22.99
CA TYR A 380 -6.62 13.96 22.03
C TYR A 380 -7.79 14.64 22.74
N ILE A 381 -7.56 15.87 23.21
CA ILE A 381 -8.64 16.75 23.63
C ILE A 381 -9.44 17.12 22.39
N LYS A 382 -10.71 16.65 22.34
CA LYS A 382 -11.70 17.18 21.43
C LYS A 382 -11.81 18.70 21.59
N LYS A 383 -11.57 19.42 20.52
CA LYS A 383 -12.22 20.71 20.25
C LYS A 383 -12.85 20.66 18.87
#